data_e09631778b1e2198f5c7641845b09b88
#
_entry.id   e09631778b1e2198f5c7641845b09b88
#
_cell.length_a   1.000
_cell.length_b   1.000
_cell.length_c   1.000
_cell.angle_alpha   90.00
_cell.angle_beta   90.00
_cell.angle_gamma   90.00
#
_symmetry.space_group_name_H-M   'P 1'
#
loop_
_entity.id
_entity.type
_entity.pdbx_description
1 polymer ?
#
loop_
_entity_poly.entity_id
_entity_poly.type
_entity_poly.pdbx_seq_one_letter_code
_entity_poly.pdbx_strand_id
1 'polypeptide(L)'
;MAIQIGINGFGRIGRVAFRIAISQPERFHLCGINVRNADLDYMVYMIRYDTIFGRFRGELGTYEKGITVNGKKIPVFSESDASCIPWESCGAEYIIDATGAF
;
A
#
# COMPACT_ATOMS: atom_id res chain seq x y z
N MET A 1 -1.54 12.89 -15.82
CA MET A 1 -0.88 12.94 -14.51
C MET A 1 -1.51 11.93 -13.57
N ALA A 2 -0.69 11.23 -12.81
CA ALA A 2 -1.19 10.25 -11.86
C ALA A 2 -1.69 10.92 -10.59
N ILE A 3 -2.79 10.38 -10.05
CA ILE A 3 -3.33 10.83 -8.77
C ILE A 3 -2.52 10.16 -7.65
N GLN A 4 -2.04 10.97 -6.71
CA GLN A 4 -1.25 10.46 -5.58
C GLN A 4 -2.20 9.92 -4.52
N ILE A 5 -2.14 8.62 -4.26
CA ILE A 5 -3.02 7.99 -3.27
C ILE A 5 -2.23 7.31 -2.17
N GLY A 6 -2.82 7.32 -0.96
CA GLY A 6 -2.35 6.53 0.15
C GLY A 6 -3.42 5.54 0.56
N ILE A 7 -3.01 4.44 1.17
CA ILE A 7 -3.95 3.42 1.67
C ILE A 7 -3.75 3.28 3.17
N ASN A 8 -4.81 3.46 3.93
CA ASN A 8 -4.81 3.24 5.37
C ASN A 8 -5.47 1.90 5.67
N GLY A 9 -4.67 0.93 6.05
CA GLY A 9 -5.11 -0.43 6.29
C GLY A 9 -4.78 -1.35 5.11
N PHE A 10 -4.41 -2.58 5.40
CA PHE A 10 -3.99 -3.52 4.37
C PHE A 10 -4.68 -4.88 4.52
N GLY A 11 -5.97 -4.82 4.88
CA GLY A 11 -6.82 -5.99 4.85
C GLY A 11 -7.31 -6.27 3.44
N ARG A 12 -8.44 -6.94 3.32
CA ARG A 12 -8.98 -7.34 2.01
C ARG A 12 -9.20 -6.12 1.08
N ILE A 13 -9.87 -5.09 1.58
CA ILE A 13 -10.18 -3.91 0.76
C ILE A 13 -8.91 -3.14 0.41
N GLY A 14 -7.99 -3.01 1.36
CA GLY A 14 -6.71 -2.34 1.10
C GLY A 14 -5.90 -3.05 0.03
N ARG A 15 -5.89 -4.38 0.04
CA ARG A 15 -5.18 -5.15 -0.99
C ARG A 15 -5.87 -5.05 -2.35
N VAL A 16 -7.19 -4.96 -2.41
CA VAL A 16 -7.91 -4.69 -3.65
C VAL A 16 -7.48 -3.34 -4.23
N ALA A 17 -7.51 -2.30 -3.39
CA ALA A 17 -7.09 -0.96 -3.80
C ALA A 17 -5.64 -0.95 -4.28
N PHE A 18 -4.76 -1.65 -3.57
CA PHE A 18 -3.36 -1.79 -3.95
C PHE A 18 -3.23 -2.39 -5.36
N ARG A 19 -3.91 -3.50 -5.61
CA ARG A 19 -3.85 -4.18 -6.92
C ARG A 19 -4.34 -3.30 -8.05
N ILE A 20 -5.43 -2.56 -7.82
CA ILE A 20 -5.97 -1.65 -8.82
C ILE A 20 -4.98 -0.53 -9.11
N ALA A 21 -4.41 0.07 -8.08
CA ALA A 21 -3.46 1.18 -8.24
C ALA A 21 -2.21 0.73 -9.01
N ILE A 22 -1.67 -0.43 -8.66
CA ILE A 22 -0.47 -0.96 -9.33
C ILE A 22 -0.76 -1.33 -10.78
N SER A 23 -1.97 -1.79 -11.08
CA SER A 23 -2.33 -2.17 -12.45
C SER A 23 -2.56 -0.97 -13.38
N GLN A 24 -2.68 0.24 -12.84
CA GLN A 24 -2.93 1.44 -13.61
C GLN A 24 -1.94 2.55 -13.26
N PRO A 25 -0.64 2.34 -13.52
CA PRO A 25 0.39 3.30 -13.09
C PRO A 25 0.30 4.67 -13.76
N GLU A 26 -0.34 4.75 -14.91
CA GLU A 26 -0.57 6.03 -15.59
C GLU A 26 -1.67 6.85 -14.93
N ARG A 27 -2.54 6.23 -14.14
CA ARG A 27 -3.66 6.90 -13.46
C ARG A 27 -3.40 7.14 -12.00
N PHE A 28 -2.73 6.20 -11.33
CA PHE A 28 -2.55 6.23 -9.89
C PHE A 28 -1.09 6.04 -9.52
N HIS A 29 -0.64 6.84 -8.60
CA HIS A 29 0.66 6.67 -7.97
C HIS A 29 0.43 6.37 -6.49
N LEU A 30 0.74 5.15 -6.08
CA LEU A 30 0.62 4.75 -4.69
C LEU A 30 1.82 5.27 -3.93
N CYS A 31 1.61 6.28 -3.10
CA CYS A 31 2.70 6.98 -2.44
C CYS A 31 2.96 6.52 -1.00
N GLY A 32 2.06 5.74 -0.41
CA GLY A 32 2.28 5.21 0.93
C GLY A 32 1.16 4.29 1.37
N ILE A 33 1.48 3.40 2.30
CA ILE A 33 0.52 2.50 2.93
C ILE A 33 0.74 2.57 4.44
N ASN A 34 -0.32 2.70 5.20
CA ASN A 34 -0.24 2.59 6.64
C ASN A 34 -0.83 1.27 7.10
N VAL A 35 -0.06 0.52 7.87
CA VAL A 35 -0.50 -0.77 8.42
C VAL A 35 -0.14 -0.81 9.91
N ARG A 36 -1.14 -0.97 10.74
CA ARG A 36 -0.91 -1.11 12.17
C ARG A 36 -0.06 -2.37 12.42
N ASN A 37 1.02 -2.24 13.19
CA ASN A 37 1.95 -3.35 13.46
C ASN A 37 2.50 -3.97 12.17
N ALA A 38 3.01 -3.14 11.28
CA ALA A 38 3.46 -3.57 9.97
C ALA A 38 4.59 -4.59 10.04
N ASP A 39 4.44 -5.67 9.29
CA ASP A 39 5.48 -6.65 9.02
C ASP A 39 5.67 -6.69 7.50
N LEU A 40 6.79 -6.16 7.04
CA LEU A 40 7.02 -5.97 5.61
C LEU A 40 7.08 -7.30 4.86
N ASP A 41 7.71 -8.30 5.43
CA ASP A 41 7.81 -9.61 4.79
C ASP A 41 6.44 -10.27 4.68
N TYR A 42 5.60 -10.11 5.70
CA TYR A 42 4.26 -10.65 5.66
C TYR A 42 3.38 -9.92 4.63
N MET A 43 3.56 -8.60 4.50
CA MET A 43 2.85 -7.83 3.49
C MET A 43 3.20 -8.32 2.08
N VAL A 44 4.48 -8.53 1.81
CA VAL A 44 4.93 -9.05 0.52
C VAL A 44 4.36 -10.44 0.27
N TYR A 45 4.36 -11.29 1.29
CA TYR A 45 3.77 -12.61 1.18
C TYR A 45 2.27 -12.54 0.83
N MET A 46 1.53 -11.66 1.49
CA MET A 46 0.10 -11.52 1.24
C MET A 46 -0.19 -10.97 -0.15
N ILE A 47 0.62 -10.07 -0.66
CA ILE A 47 0.46 -9.58 -2.03
C ILE A 47 0.72 -10.71 -3.02
N ARG A 48 1.79 -11.47 -2.80
CA ARG A 48 2.23 -12.51 -3.72
C ARG A 48 1.22 -13.64 -3.87
N TYR A 49 0.59 -14.02 -2.78
CA TYR A 49 -0.30 -15.18 -2.73
C TYR A 49 -1.73 -14.82 -2.39
N ASP A 50 -2.21 -13.71 -2.94
CA ASP A 50 -3.57 -13.27 -2.69
C ASP A 50 -4.58 -14.26 -3.27
N THR A 51 -5.53 -14.71 -2.43
CA THR A 51 -6.50 -15.72 -2.85
C THR A 51 -7.57 -15.17 -3.79
N ILE A 52 -7.78 -13.86 -3.79
CA ILE A 52 -8.80 -13.21 -4.64
C ILE A 52 -8.25 -12.96 -6.03
N PHE A 53 -7.06 -12.37 -6.12
CA PHE A 53 -6.45 -11.97 -7.39
C PHE A 53 -5.45 -12.99 -7.93
N GLY A 54 -5.17 -14.02 -7.15
CA GLY A 54 -4.17 -15.00 -7.52
C GLY A 54 -2.76 -14.46 -7.30
N ARG A 55 -1.78 -15.19 -7.79
CA ARG A 55 -0.38 -14.87 -7.60
C ARG A 55 -0.02 -13.56 -8.31
N PHE A 56 0.67 -12.68 -7.59
CA PHE A 56 1.17 -11.44 -8.18
C PHE A 56 2.31 -11.75 -9.16
N ARG A 57 2.24 -11.18 -10.35
CA ARG A 57 3.19 -11.49 -11.42
C ARG A 57 4.32 -10.47 -11.56
N GLY A 58 4.41 -9.51 -10.67
CA GLY A 58 5.48 -8.52 -10.69
C GLY A 58 6.59 -8.87 -9.72
N GLU A 59 7.56 -7.98 -9.63
CA GLU A 59 8.64 -8.11 -8.66
C GLU A 59 8.23 -7.46 -7.35
N LEU A 60 8.47 -8.15 -6.25
CA LEU A 60 8.18 -7.68 -4.91
C LEU A 60 9.41 -7.81 -4.04
N GLY A 61 9.59 -6.84 -3.15
CA GLY A 61 10.68 -6.88 -2.19
C GLY A 61 10.42 -5.94 -1.05
N THR A 62 11.40 -5.80 -0.18
CA THR A 62 11.33 -4.90 0.96
C THR A 62 12.56 -4.00 0.95
N TYR A 63 12.44 -2.87 1.62
CA TYR A 63 13.57 -2.00 1.88
C TYR A 63 13.35 -1.39 3.26
N GLU A 64 14.30 -0.56 3.71
CA GLU A 64 14.31 -0.03 5.06
C GLU A 64 12.98 0.59 5.50
N LYS A 65 12.30 1.32 4.62
CA LYS A 65 11.09 2.08 4.98
C LYS A 65 9.80 1.49 4.44
N GLY A 66 9.85 0.40 3.70
CA GLY A 66 8.64 -0.13 3.12
C GLY A 66 8.86 -1.30 2.18
N ILE A 67 8.03 -1.34 1.15
CA ILE A 67 8.07 -2.42 0.16
C ILE A 67 8.44 -1.86 -1.21
N THR A 68 8.97 -2.73 -2.06
CA THR A 68 9.21 -2.39 -3.46
C THR A 68 8.28 -3.21 -4.34
N VAL A 69 7.71 -2.57 -5.34
CA VAL A 69 6.81 -3.21 -6.30
C VAL A 69 7.24 -2.78 -7.69
N ASN A 70 7.71 -3.74 -8.48
CA ASN A 70 8.20 -3.48 -9.83
C ASN A 70 9.26 -2.37 -9.88
N GLY A 71 10.13 -2.36 -8.86
CA GLY A 71 11.20 -1.36 -8.76
C GLY A 71 10.82 -0.05 -8.12
N LYS A 72 9.53 0.17 -7.83
CA LYS A 72 9.09 1.38 -7.14
C LYS A 72 9.09 1.17 -5.63
N LYS A 73 9.61 2.15 -4.91
CA LYS A 73 9.59 2.14 -3.44
C LYS A 73 8.30 2.72 -2.93
N ILE A 74 7.61 1.97 -2.08
CA ILE A 74 6.38 2.42 -1.44
C ILE A 74 6.60 2.41 0.06
N PRO A 75 6.66 3.59 0.70
CA PRO A 75 6.86 3.63 2.14
C PRO A 75 5.67 3.04 2.88
N VAL A 76 5.96 2.34 3.97
CA VAL A 76 4.95 1.73 4.83
C VAL A 76 5.06 2.37 6.20
N PHE A 77 3.98 2.96 6.64
CA PHE A 77 3.87 3.56 7.97
C PHE A 77 3.18 2.57 8.90
N SER A 78 3.43 2.71 10.19
CA SER A 78 2.87 1.78 11.17
C SER A 78 2.27 2.55 12.35
N GLU A 79 1.41 3.52 12.03
CA GLU A 79 0.76 4.36 13.04
C GLU A 79 -0.60 3.80 13.41
N SER A 80 -0.87 3.73 14.70
CA SER A 80 -2.19 3.35 15.19
C SER A 80 -3.16 4.52 15.26
N ASP A 81 -2.63 5.74 15.33
CA ASP A 81 -3.42 6.97 15.35
C ASP A 81 -3.40 7.59 13.95
N ALA A 82 -4.56 7.71 13.34
CA ALA A 82 -4.67 8.23 11.98
C ALA A 82 -4.09 9.64 11.83
N SER A 83 -4.14 10.46 12.89
CA SER A 83 -3.58 11.81 12.85
C SER A 83 -2.06 11.84 12.80
N CYS A 84 -1.41 10.74 13.14
CA CYS A 84 0.06 10.63 13.13
C CYS A 84 0.62 10.12 11.81
N ILE A 85 -0.22 9.71 10.86
CA ILE A 85 0.24 9.19 9.59
C ILE A 85 0.79 10.35 8.75
N PRO A 86 2.05 10.27 8.28
CA PRO A 86 2.67 11.39 7.58
C PRO A 86 2.31 11.45 6.10
N TRP A 87 1.03 11.56 5.79
CA TRP A 87 0.55 11.61 4.41
C TRP A 87 1.12 12.78 3.63
N GLU A 88 1.33 13.92 4.30
CA GLU A 88 1.89 15.09 3.65
C GLU A 88 3.30 14.85 3.16
N SER A 89 4.09 14.08 3.89
CA SER A 89 5.48 13.81 3.52
C SER A 89 5.59 12.92 2.29
N CYS A 90 4.58 12.11 1.99
CA CYS A 90 4.58 11.29 0.78
C CYS A 90 3.76 11.92 -0.35
N GLY A 91 3.10 13.02 -0.10
CA GLY A 91 2.36 13.76 -1.13
C GLY A 91 1.01 13.19 -1.50
N ALA A 92 0.38 12.42 -0.61
CA ALA A 92 -0.92 11.83 -0.91
C ALA A 92 -2.00 12.90 -1.07
N GLU A 93 -2.73 12.84 -2.17
CA GLU A 93 -3.86 13.72 -2.44
C GLU A 93 -5.18 13.10 -1.94
N TYR A 94 -5.29 11.79 -2.01
CA TYR A 94 -6.45 11.03 -1.56
C TYR A 94 -5.99 9.87 -0.69
N ILE A 95 -6.76 9.60 0.35
CA ILE A 95 -6.50 8.48 1.25
C ILE A 95 -7.67 7.50 1.17
N ILE A 96 -7.36 6.25 0.87
CA ILE A 96 -8.35 5.18 0.90
C ILE A 96 -8.31 4.57 2.29
N ASP A 97 -9.37 4.76 3.06
CA ASP A 97 -9.45 4.19 4.39
C ASP A 97 -10.04 2.77 4.29
N ALA A 98 -9.20 1.79 4.50
CA ALA A 98 -9.54 0.38 4.39
C ALA A 98 -9.25 -0.35 5.70
N THR A 99 -9.38 0.36 6.82
CA THR A 99 -9.07 -0.23 8.13
C THR A 99 -10.12 -1.21 8.62
N GLY A 100 -11.35 -1.10 8.10
CA GLY A 100 -12.43 -1.93 8.57
C GLY A 100 -12.89 -1.62 10.00
N ALA A 101 -12.56 -0.41 10.47
CA ALA A 101 -12.86 -0.02 11.86
C ALA A 101 -14.32 0.42 12.07
N PHE A 102 -15.12 0.38 11.04
CA PHE A 102 -16.51 0.84 11.09
C PHE A 102 -17.46 -0.23 10.61
#